data_0de627f2e5a90cbe66f068026f115f5f
#
_entry.id   0de627f2e5a90cbe66f068026f115f5f
#
_cell.length_a   1.000
_cell.length_b   1.000
_cell.length_c   1.000
_cell.angle_alpha   90.00
_cell.angle_beta   90.00
_cell.angle_gamma   90.00
#
_symmetry.space_group_name_H-M   'P 1'
#
loop_
_entity.id
_entity.type
_entity.pdbx_description
1 polymer ?
#
loop_
_entity_poly.entity_id
_entity_poly.type
_entity_poly.pdbx_seq_one_letter_code
_entity_poly.pdbx_strand_id
1 'polypeptide(L)'
;MSLKRVEDYNKVLPIVELYTCIQSEGSRAGRPTVAVRTTGCTHRCYFGDGGWCDSWYTSIHPEKGKYSFQDIIDIYDVNPEIKEMMLTGGSPTMHPSIVNELTHFANERQIIITIETEGSAFLETDYPLGLISFSPKFSNSVPVLGATTPLGNIVDQRFIDTHNRLRLNKDSIKQSMAYHSDYHMKVVVNPVERPDVWTEIRAFMDELEVPKDKIWIMPPGDNRKELIRVYPMVINWCTKNMYNFTGREHIIAFDIAREV
;
A
#
# COMPACT_ATOMS: atom_id res chain seq x y z
N MET A 1 3.52 -9.30 23.94
CA MET A 1 4.05 -8.04 24.51
C MET A 1 3.39 -6.91 23.75
N SER A 2 2.78 -5.94 24.45
CA SER A 2 2.22 -4.75 23.78
C SER A 2 3.31 -4.02 22.99
N LEU A 3 2.95 -3.50 21.81
CA LEU A 3 3.85 -2.71 21.01
C LEU A 3 4.18 -1.39 21.73
N LYS A 4 5.39 -0.88 21.50
CA LYS A 4 5.76 0.44 22.04
C LYS A 4 4.87 1.51 21.41
N ARG A 5 4.69 2.61 22.14
CA ARG A 5 4.02 3.83 21.67
C ARG A 5 5.04 4.91 21.31
N VAL A 6 4.59 5.97 20.68
CA VAL A 6 5.40 7.17 20.44
C VAL A 6 5.54 7.91 21.78
N GLU A 7 6.78 8.16 22.20
CA GLU A 7 7.07 8.79 23.51
C GLU A 7 7.09 10.33 23.42
N ASP A 8 7.49 10.88 22.29
CA ASP A 8 7.59 12.33 22.06
C ASP A 8 6.85 12.71 20.78
N TYR A 9 5.72 13.36 20.92
CA TYR A 9 4.83 13.74 19.83
C TYR A 9 5.40 14.86 18.96
N ASN A 10 6.37 15.64 19.44
CA ASN A 10 7.01 16.70 18.67
C ASN A 10 8.25 16.22 17.90
N LYS A 11 8.70 15.00 18.18
CA LYS A 11 9.83 14.42 17.45
C LYS A 11 9.44 14.06 16.04
N VAL A 12 10.29 14.43 15.07
CA VAL A 12 10.12 14.03 13.67
C VAL A 12 10.18 12.50 13.55
N LEU A 13 9.14 11.95 12.95
CA LEU A 13 8.95 10.53 12.66
C LEU A 13 9.33 10.22 11.20
N PRO A 14 9.50 8.95 10.84
CA PRO A 14 9.72 8.53 9.45
C PRO A 14 8.43 8.66 8.60
N ILE A 15 7.83 9.85 8.60
CA ILE A 15 6.65 10.24 7.83
C ILE A 15 7.08 11.30 6.82
N VAL A 16 6.91 11.05 5.53
CA VAL A 16 7.38 11.90 4.44
C VAL A 16 6.30 12.75 3.79
N GLU A 17 5.05 12.31 3.88
CA GLU A 17 3.87 13.05 3.38
C GLU A 17 2.74 12.97 4.40
N LEU A 18 2.06 14.11 4.58
CA LEU A 18 0.88 14.25 5.44
C LEU A 18 -0.04 15.29 4.82
N TYR A 19 -1.20 14.87 4.29
CA TYR A 19 -2.12 15.75 3.60
C TYR A 19 -3.55 15.18 3.57
N THR A 20 -4.54 16.03 3.27
CA THR A 20 -5.93 15.62 3.03
C THR A 20 -6.14 15.33 1.55
N CYS A 21 -6.84 14.25 1.24
CA CYS A 21 -7.15 13.84 -0.13
C CYS A 21 -8.43 13.00 -0.19
N ILE A 22 -8.74 12.49 -1.37
CA ILE A 22 -9.71 11.41 -1.56
C ILE A 22 -8.97 10.07 -1.63
N GLN A 23 -9.37 9.07 -0.82
CA GLN A 23 -8.87 7.71 -1.01
C GLN A 23 -9.17 7.26 -2.44
N SER A 24 -8.14 6.90 -3.18
CA SER A 24 -8.24 6.69 -4.63
C SER A 24 -8.22 5.22 -5.04
N GLU A 25 -8.05 4.30 -4.08
CA GLU A 25 -7.85 2.89 -4.37
C GLU A 25 -8.61 1.98 -3.40
N GLY A 26 -8.99 0.78 -3.88
CA GLY A 26 -9.59 -0.27 -3.07
C GLY A 26 -11.04 -0.02 -2.66
N SER A 27 -11.50 -0.74 -1.64
CA SER A 27 -12.90 -0.76 -1.20
C SER A 27 -13.36 0.54 -0.53
N ARG A 28 -12.44 1.44 -0.20
CA ARG A 28 -12.76 2.74 0.42
C ARG A 28 -12.52 3.93 -0.52
N ALA A 29 -12.32 3.67 -1.82
CA ALA A 29 -12.18 4.73 -2.81
C ALA A 29 -13.36 5.70 -2.79
N GLY A 30 -13.09 6.99 -3.04
CA GLY A 30 -14.06 8.07 -3.05
C GLY A 30 -14.30 8.75 -1.69
N ARG A 31 -13.61 8.36 -0.61
CA ARG A 31 -13.81 8.93 0.73
C ARG A 31 -12.76 10.01 1.05
N PRO A 32 -13.17 11.17 1.61
CA PRO A 32 -12.22 12.13 2.18
C PRO A 32 -11.39 11.47 3.28
N THR A 33 -10.07 11.60 3.19
CA THR A 33 -9.12 10.93 4.09
C THR A 33 -7.93 11.83 4.40
N VAL A 34 -7.24 11.53 5.50
CA VAL A 34 -5.88 12.03 5.75
C VAL A 34 -4.90 10.94 5.32
N ALA A 35 -4.03 11.26 4.40
CA ALA A 35 -2.93 10.40 3.99
C ALA A 35 -1.73 10.61 4.92
N VAL A 36 -1.26 9.52 5.53
CA VAL A 36 -0.02 9.45 6.34
C VAL A 36 0.92 8.49 5.64
N ARG A 37 1.94 9.02 4.95
CA ARG A 37 2.89 8.21 4.19
C ARG A 37 4.20 8.05 4.93
N THR A 38 4.52 6.80 5.33
CA THR A 38 5.80 6.47 5.97
C THR A 38 6.90 6.24 4.93
N THR A 39 8.16 6.40 5.34
CA THR A 39 9.34 6.05 4.55
C THR A 39 9.91 4.71 4.97
N GLY A 40 10.67 4.05 4.09
CA GLY A 40 11.19 2.70 4.29
C GLY A 40 10.27 1.62 3.76
N CYS A 41 10.82 0.63 3.07
CA CYS A 41 10.09 -0.54 2.57
C CYS A 41 11.01 -1.76 2.57
N THR A 42 10.43 -2.93 2.83
CA THR A 42 11.13 -4.21 2.73
C THR A 42 11.35 -4.66 1.28
N HIS A 43 10.56 -4.13 0.35
CA HIS A 43 10.55 -4.52 -1.06
C HIS A 43 11.23 -3.49 -1.97
N ARG A 44 11.59 -3.95 -3.16
CA ARG A 44 12.23 -3.17 -4.23
C ARG A 44 11.53 -3.51 -5.53
N CYS A 45 10.30 -2.99 -5.68
CA CYS A 45 9.43 -3.40 -6.78
C CYS A 45 9.85 -2.74 -8.11
N TYR A 46 9.92 -3.56 -9.16
CA TYR A 46 10.14 -3.13 -10.53
C TYR A 46 9.18 -3.86 -11.46
N PHE A 47 8.38 -3.13 -12.21
CA PHE A 47 7.29 -3.65 -13.04
C PHE A 47 7.63 -3.69 -14.54
N GLY A 48 8.90 -3.86 -14.87
CA GLY A 48 9.34 -3.88 -16.26
C GLY A 48 9.16 -2.53 -16.95
N ASP A 49 8.44 -2.53 -18.09
CA ASP A 49 8.15 -1.31 -18.85
C ASP A 49 7.28 -0.31 -18.04
N GLY A 50 6.57 -0.76 -17.01
CA GLY A 50 5.88 0.07 -16.02
C GLY A 50 6.80 0.72 -14.99
N GLY A 51 8.11 0.53 -15.09
CA GLY A 51 9.11 1.19 -14.27
C GLY A 51 9.20 0.69 -12.83
N TRP A 52 9.84 1.50 -12.00
CA TRP A 52 9.94 1.29 -10.56
C TRP A 52 8.62 1.59 -9.85
N CYS A 53 8.50 1.11 -8.61
CA CYS A 53 7.39 1.50 -7.73
C CYS A 53 7.20 3.02 -7.79
N ASP A 54 5.96 3.48 -7.96
CA ASP A 54 5.59 4.91 -8.00
C ASP A 54 6.01 5.67 -6.74
N SER A 55 6.07 4.97 -5.61
CA SER A 55 6.57 5.48 -4.34
C SER A 55 8.03 5.09 -4.09
N TRP A 56 8.88 5.03 -5.13
CA TRP A 56 10.29 4.66 -5.02
C TRP A 56 11.07 5.53 -4.04
N TYR A 57 10.66 6.76 -3.83
CA TYR A 57 11.22 7.71 -2.86
C TYR A 57 10.91 7.36 -1.39
N THR A 58 10.06 6.38 -1.15
CA THR A 58 9.81 5.79 0.17
C THR A 58 10.41 4.39 0.33
N SER A 59 10.87 3.78 -0.75
CA SER A 59 11.30 2.38 -0.78
C SER A 59 12.74 2.19 -1.22
N ILE A 60 13.05 2.50 -2.48
CA ILE A 60 14.36 2.28 -3.09
C ILE A 60 15.37 3.31 -2.59
N HIS A 61 14.94 4.57 -2.50
CA HIS A 61 15.71 5.71 -2.02
C HIS A 61 14.89 6.49 -0.99
N PRO A 62 14.76 5.96 0.25
CA PRO A 62 13.85 6.50 1.23
C PRO A 62 14.25 7.93 1.65
N GLU A 63 13.34 8.87 1.42
CA GLU A 63 13.43 10.24 1.92
C GLU A 63 13.42 10.25 3.45
N LYS A 64 14.02 11.28 4.05
CA LYS A 64 13.96 11.50 5.50
C LYS A 64 12.56 11.95 5.91
N GLY A 65 12.13 11.54 7.09
CA GLY A 65 10.88 12.00 7.68
C GLY A 65 10.85 13.52 7.85
N LYS A 66 9.65 14.09 7.75
CA LYS A 66 9.39 15.54 7.80
C LYS A 66 8.37 15.91 8.88
N TYR A 67 7.51 14.95 9.28
CA TYR A 67 6.37 15.19 10.15
C TYR A 67 6.51 14.47 11.48
N SER A 68 5.94 15.05 12.51
CA SER A 68 5.81 14.53 13.87
C SER A 68 4.42 13.90 14.09
N PHE A 69 4.19 13.31 15.26
CA PHE A 69 2.86 12.86 15.62
C PHE A 69 1.92 14.04 15.90
N GLN A 70 2.46 15.16 16.42
CA GLN A 70 1.69 16.38 16.63
C GLN A 70 1.13 16.93 15.31
N ASP A 71 1.86 16.87 14.21
CA ASP A 71 1.35 17.31 12.91
C ASP A 71 0.12 16.49 12.46
N ILE A 72 0.08 15.18 12.83
CA ILE A 72 -1.11 14.35 12.56
C ILE A 72 -2.30 14.78 13.42
N ILE A 73 -2.08 15.15 14.67
CA ILE A 73 -3.13 15.71 15.53
C ILE A 73 -3.65 17.00 14.92
N ASP A 74 -2.76 17.92 14.56
CA ASP A 74 -3.08 19.24 14.06
C ASP A 74 -3.90 19.21 12.76
N ILE A 75 -3.56 18.31 11.82
CA ILE A 75 -4.33 18.18 10.57
C ILE A 75 -5.76 17.69 10.82
N TYR A 76 -5.98 16.81 11.82
CA TYR A 76 -7.33 16.37 12.20
C TYR A 76 -8.08 17.44 13.01
N ASP A 77 -7.39 18.27 13.80
CA ASP A 77 -8.01 19.34 14.56
C ASP A 77 -8.59 20.43 13.64
N VAL A 78 -7.94 20.67 12.50
CA VAL A 78 -8.47 21.61 11.48
C VAL A 78 -9.44 20.95 10.48
N ASN A 79 -9.54 19.61 10.46
CA ASN A 79 -10.44 18.83 9.60
C ASN A 79 -11.25 17.79 10.40
N PRO A 80 -12.04 18.18 11.41
CA PRO A 80 -12.67 17.26 12.36
C PRO A 80 -13.72 16.32 11.73
N GLU A 81 -14.25 16.67 10.54
CA GLU A 81 -15.23 15.88 9.81
C GLU A 81 -14.60 14.70 9.04
N ILE A 82 -13.28 14.70 8.83
CA ILE A 82 -12.59 13.56 8.20
C ILE A 82 -12.47 12.44 9.21
N LYS A 83 -13.09 11.30 8.91
CA LYS A 83 -13.09 10.09 9.75
C LYS A 83 -12.35 8.91 9.12
N GLU A 84 -11.56 9.16 8.10
CA GLU A 84 -10.72 8.18 7.42
C GLU A 84 -9.24 8.56 7.54
N MET A 85 -8.40 7.55 7.72
CA MET A 85 -6.95 7.65 7.61
C MET A 85 -6.44 6.62 6.63
N MET A 86 -5.67 7.05 5.64
CA MET A 86 -4.90 6.17 4.77
C MET A 86 -3.46 6.13 5.28
N LEU A 87 -3.11 5.08 5.98
CA LEU A 87 -1.74 4.83 6.42
C LEU A 87 -1.01 4.05 5.33
N THR A 88 -0.15 4.72 4.60
CA THR A 88 0.54 4.20 3.42
C THR A 88 2.04 4.49 3.47
N GLY A 89 2.74 4.31 2.37
CA GLY A 89 4.14 4.67 2.27
C GLY A 89 4.96 3.65 1.51
N GLY A 90 6.16 3.38 1.99
CA GLY A 90 6.92 2.21 1.59
C GLY A 90 6.28 0.96 2.20
N SER A 91 6.50 0.74 3.49
CA SER A 91 5.89 -0.34 4.27
C SER A 91 5.61 0.17 5.69
N PRO A 92 4.38 0.60 6.02
CA PRO A 92 4.05 1.13 7.35
C PRO A 92 4.35 0.13 8.48
N THR A 93 4.26 -1.17 8.22
CA THR A 93 4.55 -2.23 9.20
C THR A 93 6.02 -2.26 9.69
N MET A 94 6.92 -1.54 9.03
CA MET A 94 8.29 -1.30 9.54
C MET A 94 8.35 -0.36 10.75
N HIS A 95 7.25 0.33 11.06
CA HIS A 95 7.17 1.33 12.12
C HIS A 95 6.10 0.98 13.16
N PRO A 96 6.27 -0.15 13.91
CA PRO A 96 5.22 -0.68 14.79
C PRO A 96 4.77 0.29 15.89
N SER A 97 5.66 1.13 16.42
CA SER A 97 5.30 2.13 17.43
C SER A 97 4.39 3.23 16.88
N ILE A 98 4.61 3.65 15.62
CA ILE A 98 3.76 4.64 14.95
C ILE A 98 2.40 4.03 14.66
N VAL A 99 2.37 2.83 14.09
CA VAL A 99 1.10 2.14 13.79
C VAL A 99 0.29 1.95 15.07
N ASN A 100 0.91 1.49 16.15
CA ASN A 100 0.22 1.29 17.43
C ASN A 100 -0.33 2.61 17.99
N GLU A 101 0.46 3.70 17.98
CA GLU A 101 0.02 5.02 18.42
C GLU A 101 -1.16 5.53 17.60
N LEU A 102 -1.14 5.32 16.28
CA LEU A 102 -2.25 5.69 15.41
C LEU A 102 -3.53 4.93 15.72
N THR A 103 -3.44 3.66 16.19
CA THR A 103 -4.65 2.92 16.57
C THR A 103 -5.29 3.49 17.85
N HIS A 104 -4.50 3.99 18.81
CA HIS A 104 -5.02 4.71 19.98
C HIS A 104 -5.70 6.01 19.56
N PHE A 105 -5.01 6.83 18.79
CA PHE A 105 -5.55 8.11 18.27
C PHE A 105 -6.86 7.90 17.50
N ALA A 106 -6.89 6.88 16.63
CA ALA A 106 -8.07 6.56 15.84
C ALA A 106 -9.25 6.08 16.69
N ASN A 107 -8.98 5.25 17.71
CA ASN A 107 -10.00 4.78 18.64
C ASN A 107 -10.63 5.93 19.42
N GLU A 108 -9.82 6.88 19.92
CA GLU A 108 -10.30 8.05 20.67
C GLU A 108 -11.15 8.98 19.81
N ARG A 109 -10.82 9.15 18.51
CA ARG A 109 -11.47 10.08 17.59
C ARG A 109 -12.48 9.44 16.64
N GLN A 110 -12.70 8.13 16.76
CA GLN A 110 -13.58 7.35 15.89
C GLN A 110 -13.17 7.45 14.41
N ILE A 111 -11.87 7.35 14.15
CA ILE A 111 -11.27 7.35 12.81
C ILE A 111 -11.09 5.91 12.36
N ILE A 112 -11.39 5.64 11.09
CA ILE A 112 -11.14 4.34 10.46
C ILE A 112 -9.77 4.38 9.78
N ILE A 113 -8.83 3.55 10.25
CA ILE A 113 -7.53 3.41 9.58
C ILE A 113 -7.62 2.34 8.50
N THR A 114 -7.30 2.72 7.27
CA THR A 114 -6.91 1.80 6.21
C THR A 114 -5.40 1.75 6.15
N ILE A 115 -4.77 0.62 6.46
CA ILE A 115 -3.34 0.44 6.24
C ILE A 115 -3.10 -0.22 4.87
N GLU A 116 -2.23 0.39 4.06
CA GLU A 116 -1.74 -0.20 2.80
C GLU A 116 -0.41 -0.88 3.05
N THR A 117 -0.36 -2.19 2.89
CA THR A 117 0.82 -3.00 3.18
C THR A 117 1.02 -4.11 2.14
N GLU A 118 2.26 -4.48 1.90
CA GLU A 118 2.61 -5.65 1.10
C GLU A 118 2.43 -6.98 1.85
N GLY A 119 2.13 -6.92 3.15
CA GLY A 119 1.89 -8.09 3.99
C GLY A 119 3.14 -8.79 4.53
N SER A 120 4.30 -8.11 4.54
CA SER A 120 5.56 -8.74 5.00
C SER A 120 5.64 -8.98 6.51
N ALA A 121 4.88 -8.21 7.32
CA ALA A 121 4.87 -8.32 8.77
C ALA A 121 3.46 -8.15 9.36
N PHE A 122 3.13 -8.98 10.33
CA PHE A 122 1.96 -8.84 11.20
C PHE A 122 2.29 -7.93 12.39
N LEU A 123 1.36 -7.04 12.74
CA LEU A 123 1.43 -6.21 13.93
C LEU A 123 0.21 -6.47 14.82
N GLU A 124 0.44 -7.00 16.02
CA GLU A 124 -0.58 -7.12 17.06
C GLU A 124 -0.68 -5.77 17.79
N THR A 125 -1.47 -4.86 17.23
CA THR A 125 -1.69 -3.51 17.77
C THR A 125 -2.67 -3.53 18.96
N ASP A 126 -2.65 -2.52 19.83
CA ASP A 126 -3.53 -2.48 21.02
C ASP A 126 -5.02 -2.34 20.62
N TYR A 127 -5.33 -1.71 19.48
CA TYR A 127 -6.67 -1.72 18.87
C TYR A 127 -6.56 -2.25 17.43
N PRO A 128 -7.51 -3.10 16.97
CA PRO A 128 -7.53 -3.57 15.58
C PRO A 128 -7.63 -2.41 14.58
N LEU A 129 -6.91 -2.52 13.47
CA LEU A 129 -7.07 -1.60 12.33
C LEU A 129 -8.43 -1.84 11.64
N GLY A 130 -9.02 -0.78 11.10
CA GLY A 130 -10.32 -0.83 10.45
C GLY A 130 -10.32 -1.62 9.15
N LEU A 131 -9.27 -1.46 8.33
CA LEU A 131 -9.10 -2.17 7.06
C LEU A 131 -7.62 -2.41 6.76
N ILE A 132 -7.28 -3.64 6.39
CA ILE A 132 -5.98 -3.97 5.81
C ILE A 132 -6.12 -4.07 4.29
N SER A 133 -5.50 -3.14 3.57
CA SER A 133 -5.35 -3.19 2.11
C SER A 133 -4.04 -3.90 1.78
N PHE A 134 -4.10 -5.22 1.64
CA PHE A 134 -2.93 -5.99 1.22
C PHE A 134 -2.61 -5.76 -0.25
N SER A 135 -1.35 -5.49 -0.54
CA SER A 135 -0.81 -5.43 -1.90
C SER A 135 0.38 -6.38 -2.04
N PRO A 136 0.14 -7.72 -2.02
CA PRO A 136 1.20 -8.72 -2.15
C PRO A 136 1.96 -8.53 -3.46
N LYS A 137 3.27 -8.81 -3.44
CA LYS A 137 4.16 -8.56 -4.58
C LYS A 137 4.44 -9.86 -5.32
N PHE A 138 3.88 -10.00 -6.52
CA PHE A 138 4.01 -11.19 -7.37
C PHE A 138 5.22 -11.12 -8.29
N SER A 139 5.41 -12.12 -9.14
CA SER A 139 6.57 -12.24 -10.03
C SER A 139 6.78 -11.05 -10.97
N ASN A 140 5.69 -10.34 -11.32
CA ASN A 140 5.73 -9.12 -12.13
C ASN A 140 6.35 -7.90 -11.44
N SER A 141 6.69 -8.00 -10.15
CA SER A 141 7.30 -6.93 -9.38
C SER A 141 8.79 -7.14 -9.09
N VAL A 142 9.35 -8.26 -9.55
CA VAL A 142 10.75 -8.64 -9.27
C VAL A 142 11.72 -7.78 -10.07
N PRO A 143 12.72 -7.16 -9.43
CA PRO A 143 13.75 -6.39 -10.12
C PRO A 143 14.53 -7.24 -11.13
N VAL A 144 15.00 -6.61 -12.20
CA VAL A 144 15.80 -7.25 -13.25
C VAL A 144 17.27 -6.93 -13.04
N LEU A 145 18.13 -7.97 -13.12
CA LEU A 145 19.59 -7.84 -13.00
C LEU A 145 20.09 -6.83 -14.05
N GLY A 146 20.92 -5.89 -13.60
CA GLY A 146 21.47 -4.84 -14.47
C GLY A 146 20.54 -3.65 -14.74
N ALA A 147 19.28 -3.69 -14.29
CA ALA A 147 18.40 -2.53 -14.39
C ALA A 147 18.95 -1.35 -13.58
N THR A 148 18.69 -0.13 -14.02
CA THR A 148 19.13 1.10 -13.34
C THR A 148 18.00 1.63 -12.45
N THR A 149 18.30 1.90 -11.18
CA THR A 149 17.34 2.52 -10.25
C THR A 149 17.11 4.01 -10.60
N PRO A 150 16.06 4.66 -10.07
CA PRO A 150 15.80 6.08 -10.33
C PRO A 150 16.96 7.03 -10.00
N LEU A 151 17.87 6.64 -9.08
CA LEU A 151 19.08 7.42 -8.77
C LEU A 151 20.36 6.87 -9.43
N GLY A 152 20.24 6.00 -10.43
CA GLY A 152 21.37 5.54 -11.23
C GLY A 152 22.15 4.33 -10.68
N ASN A 153 21.74 3.74 -9.55
CA ASN A 153 22.37 2.52 -9.03
C ASN A 153 21.97 1.29 -9.89
N ILE A 154 22.90 0.36 -10.04
CA ILE A 154 22.64 -0.88 -10.80
C ILE A 154 22.10 -1.96 -9.86
N VAL A 155 21.05 -2.65 -10.30
CA VAL A 155 20.47 -3.80 -9.60
C VAL A 155 21.43 -4.98 -9.67
N ASP A 156 21.87 -5.47 -8.52
CA ASP A 156 22.67 -6.67 -8.36
C ASP A 156 21.80 -7.87 -7.91
N GLN A 157 22.40 -9.06 -7.85
CA GLN A 157 21.69 -10.28 -7.44
C GLN A 157 21.17 -10.22 -6.01
N ARG A 158 21.88 -9.55 -5.08
CA ARG A 158 21.45 -9.38 -3.68
C ARG A 158 20.14 -8.60 -3.59
N PHE A 159 19.98 -7.59 -4.44
CA PHE A 159 18.76 -6.79 -4.53
C PHE A 159 17.56 -7.66 -4.89
N ILE A 160 17.72 -8.53 -5.91
CA ILE A 160 16.70 -9.48 -6.36
C ILE A 160 16.38 -10.52 -5.28
N ASP A 161 17.41 -11.13 -4.69
CA ASP A 161 17.25 -12.17 -3.67
C ASP A 161 16.52 -11.64 -2.43
N THR A 162 16.82 -10.40 -2.02
CA THR A 162 16.14 -9.74 -0.91
C THR A 162 14.65 -9.54 -1.21
N HIS A 163 14.31 -9.05 -2.39
CA HIS A 163 12.93 -8.89 -2.81
C HIS A 163 12.18 -10.23 -2.84
N ASN A 164 12.75 -11.26 -3.47
CA ASN A 164 12.13 -12.59 -3.58
C ASN A 164 11.90 -13.27 -2.23
N ARG A 165 12.81 -13.10 -1.28
CA ARG A 165 12.69 -13.68 0.06
C ARG A 165 11.56 -13.07 0.88
N LEU A 166 11.27 -11.80 0.70
CA LEU A 166 10.34 -11.05 1.54
C LEU A 166 8.93 -10.95 0.95
N ARG A 167 8.78 -11.09 -0.38
CA ARG A 167 7.46 -11.07 -1.01
C ARG A 167 6.64 -12.30 -0.60
N LEU A 168 5.35 -12.19 -0.48
CA LEU A 168 4.41 -13.29 -0.23
C LEU A 168 4.59 -14.02 1.13
N ASN A 169 4.71 -13.24 2.22
CA ASN A 169 4.69 -13.82 3.58
C ASN A 169 3.26 -14.23 3.99
N LYS A 170 2.91 -15.48 3.69
CA LYS A 170 1.56 -16.02 3.92
C LYS A 170 1.17 -16.06 5.39
N ASP A 171 2.10 -16.37 6.29
CA ASP A 171 1.82 -16.44 7.73
C ASP A 171 1.46 -15.08 8.31
N SER A 172 2.20 -14.04 7.93
CA SER A 172 1.91 -12.67 8.31
C SER A 172 0.53 -12.20 7.80
N ILE A 173 0.20 -12.51 6.54
CA ILE A 173 -1.08 -12.16 5.94
C ILE A 173 -2.22 -12.88 6.67
N LYS A 174 -2.12 -14.20 6.91
CA LYS A 174 -3.14 -14.97 7.65
C LYS A 174 -3.37 -14.43 9.06
N GLN A 175 -2.30 -14.13 9.79
CA GLN A 175 -2.39 -13.54 11.13
C GLN A 175 -3.10 -12.19 11.10
N SER A 176 -2.75 -11.33 10.14
CA SER A 176 -3.38 -10.01 9.99
C SER A 176 -4.87 -10.12 9.60
N MET A 177 -5.22 -11.04 8.69
CA MET A 177 -6.62 -11.30 8.30
C MET A 177 -7.48 -11.77 9.48
N ALA A 178 -6.90 -12.55 10.40
CA ALA A 178 -7.59 -13.08 11.58
C ALA A 178 -7.75 -12.06 12.72
N TYR A 179 -6.81 -11.12 12.83
CA TYR A 179 -6.73 -10.19 13.96
C TYR A 179 -7.50 -8.88 13.73
N HIS A 180 -7.35 -8.28 12.53
CA HIS A 180 -7.90 -6.96 12.25
C HIS A 180 -9.36 -7.03 11.79
N SER A 181 -10.06 -5.87 11.81
CA SER A 181 -11.50 -5.81 11.61
C SER A 181 -11.96 -6.23 10.22
N ASP A 182 -11.20 -5.86 9.20
CA ASP A 182 -11.51 -6.18 7.79
C ASP A 182 -10.25 -6.16 6.93
N TYR A 183 -10.32 -6.78 5.76
CA TYR A 183 -9.24 -6.79 4.77
C TYR A 183 -9.74 -6.86 3.34
N HIS A 184 -8.88 -6.48 2.40
CA HIS A 184 -8.98 -6.84 1.00
C HIS A 184 -7.58 -7.08 0.39
N MET A 185 -7.54 -7.81 -0.72
CA MET A 185 -6.35 -8.03 -1.54
C MET A 185 -6.41 -7.13 -2.77
N LYS A 186 -5.55 -6.11 -2.83
CA LYS A 186 -5.41 -5.19 -3.95
C LYS A 186 -4.20 -5.62 -4.79
N VAL A 187 -4.44 -6.23 -5.95
CA VAL A 187 -3.39 -6.81 -6.79
C VAL A 187 -3.17 -6.00 -8.06
N VAL A 188 -1.91 -5.60 -8.29
CA VAL A 188 -1.51 -4.81 -9.46
C VAL A 188 -1.22 -5.75 -10.62
N VAL A 189 -2.17 -5.88 -11.55
CA VAL A 189 -2.04 -6.74 -12.73
C VAL A 189 -3.00 -6.34 -13.84
N ASN A 190 -2.59 -6.53 -15.09
CA ASN A 190 -3.49 -6.65 -16.23
C ASN A 190 -3.63 -8.13 -16.59
N PRO A 191 -4.72 -8.81 -16.19
CA PRO A 191 -4.87 -10.26 -16.40
C PRO A 191 -4.97 -10.66 -17.87
N VAL A 192 -5.25 -9.71 -18.78
CA VAL A 192 -5.30 -9.94 -20.22
C VAL A 192 -3.90 -10.01 -20.82
N GLU A 193 -3.03 -9.09 -20.44
CA GLU A 193 -1.64 -9.02 -20.91
C GLU A 193 -0.70 -9.98 -20.15
N ARG A 194 -1.01 -10.28 -18.88
CA ARG A 194 -0.19 -11.12 -18.01
C ARG A 194 -1.01 -12.26 -17.37
N PRO A 195 -1.54 -13.20 -18.18
CA PRO A 195 -2.29 -14.36 -17.67
C PRO A 195 -1.42 -15.30 -16.81
N ASP A 196 -0.11 -15.30 -17.03
CA ASP A 196 0.88 -16.02 -16.21
C ASP A 196 0.91 -15.51 -14.77
N VAL A 197 1.01 -14.20 -14.58
CA VAL A 197 0.96 -13.54 -13.26
C VAL A 197 -0.40 -13.74 -12.60
N TRP A 198 -1.48 -13.65 -13.39
CA TRP A 198 -2.81 -13.91 -12.86
C TRP A 198 -2.96 -15.34 -12.32
N THR A 199 -2.34 -16.33 -12.96
CA THR A 199 -2.31 -17.71 -12.47
C THR A 199 -1.57 -17.83 -11.13
N GLU A 200 -0.43 -17.14 -10.96
CA GLU A 200 0.30 -17.06 -9.68
C GLU A 200 -0.58 -16.42 -8.59
N ILE A 201 -1.24 -15.29 -8.91
CA ILE A 201 -2.14 -14.57 -7.99
C ILE A 201 -3.26 -15.49 -7.53
N ARG A 202 -3.94 -16.17 -8.45
CA ARG A 202 -5.02 -17.09 -8.11
C ARG A 202 -4.58 -18.21 -7.18
N ALA A 203 -3.49 -18.87 -7.50
CA ALA A 203 -2.95 -19.93 -6.65
C ALA A 203 -2.63 -19.44 -5.23
N PHE A 204 -2.10 -18.22 -5.10
CA PHE A 204 -1.84 -17.60 -3.81
C PHE A 204 -3.13 -17.28 -3.03
N MET A 205 -4.16 -16.74 -3.71
CA MET A 205 -5.44 -16.43 -3.09
C MET A 205 -6.20 -17.69 -2.66
N ASP A 206 -6.18 -18.74 -3.49
CA ASP A 206 -6.79 -20.05 -3.18
C ASP A 206 -6.12 -20.69 -1.96
N GLU A 207 -4.79 -20.63 -1.82
CA GLU A 207 -4.05 -21.14 -0.66
C GLU A 207 -4.34 -20.36 0.63
N LEU A 208 -4.62 -19.07 0.52
CA LEU A 208 -5.01 -18.22 1.66
C LEU A 208 -6.52 -18.26 1.92
N GLU A 209 -7.29 -18.99 1.12
CA GLU A 209 -8.76 -19.07 1.19
C GLU A 209 -9.43 -17.69 1.10
N VAL A 210 -8.85 -16.76 0.30
CA VAL A 210 -9.37 -15.40 0.15
C VAL A 210 -10.68 -15.43 -0.67
N PRO A 211 -11.80 -14.96 -0.12
CA PRO A 211 -13.05 -14.84 -0.85
C PRO A 211 -12.91 -13.91 -2.05
N LYS A 212 -13.59 -14.23 -3.15
CA LYS A 212 -13.46 -13.50 -4.41
C LYS A 212 -13.89 -12.03 -4.32
N ASP A 213 -14.88 -11.73 -3.49
CA ASP A 213 -15.37 -10.39 -3.18
C ASP A 213 -14.37 -9.53 -2.37
N LYS A 214 -13.33 -10.16 -1.81
CA LYS A 214 -12.20 -9.48 -1.16
C LYS A 214 -11.03 -9.21 -2.11
N ILE A 215 -11.11 -9.62 -3.39
CA ILE A 215 -10.02 -9.45 -4.36
C ILE A 215 -10.33 -8.26 -5.29
N TRP A 216 -9.45 -7.28 -5.29
CA TRP A 216 -9.51 -6.05 -6.08
C TRP A 216 -8.40 -6.02 -7.10
N ILE A 217 -8.75 -5.97 -8.38
CA ILE A 217 -7.79 -5.90 -9.48
C ILE A 217 -7.52 -4.43 -9.80
N MET A 218 -6.25 -4.04 -9.69
CA MET A 218 -5.77 -2.70 -10.00
C MET A 218 -4.92 -2.75 -11.27
N PRO A 219 -5.23 -1.97 -12.32
CA PRO A 219 -4.41 -1.92 -13.51
C PRO A 219 -3.01 -1.35 -13.21
N PRO A 220 -1.94 -1.90 -13.81
CA PRO A 220 -0.61 -1.32 -13.74
C PRO A 220 -0.57 0.00 -14.54
N GLY A 221 0.35 0.88 -14.19
CA GLY A 221 0.59 2.17 -14.84
C GLY A 221 0.88 3.25 -13.81
N ASP A 222 1.85 4.11 -14.07
CA ASP A 222 2.29 5.19 -13.20
C ASP A 222 1.91 6.59 -13.71
N ASN A 223 1.23 6.65 -14.88
CA ASN A 223 0.78 7.88 -15.49
C ASN A 223 -0.62 7.73 -16.13
N ARG A 224 -1.28 8.87 -16.32
CA ARG A 224 -2.66 8.94 -16.84
C ARG A 224 -2.81 8.26 -18.21
N LYS A 225 -1.86 8.45 -19.11
CA LYS A 225 -1.93 7.91 -20.47
C LYS A 225 -1.96 6.38 -20.49
N GLU A 226 -1.14 5.75 -19.68
CA GLU A 226 -1.10 4.29 -19.55
C GLU A 226 -2.38 3.75 -18.91
N LEU A 227 -2.84 4.38 -17.83
CA LEU A 227 -4.06 3.96 -17.15
C LEU A 227 -5.28 4.04 -18.07
N ILE A 228 -5.46 5.15 -18.83
CA ILE A 228 -6.56 5.28 -19.79
C ILE A 228 -6.52 4.15 -20.82
N ARG A 229 -5.35 3.73 -21.26
CA ARG A 229 -5.19 2.63 -22.24
C ARG A 229 -5.62 1.27 -21.65
N VAL A 230 -5.26 0.99 -20.41
CA VAL A 230 -5.45 -0.34 -19.81
C VAL A 230 -6.78 -0.51 -19.07
N TYR A 231 -7.40 0.56 -18.57
CA TYR A 231 -8.66 0.52 -17.81
C TYR A 231 -9.77 -0.27 -18.52
N PRO A 232 -10.11 -0.02 -19.80
CA PRO A 232 -11.20 -0.74 -20.45
C PRO A 232 -10.97 -2.25 -20.49
N MET A 233 -9.73 -2.70 -20.69
CA MET A 233 -9.40 -4.12 -20.71
C MET A 233 -9.59 -4.77 -19.34
N VAL A 234 -9.07 -4.14 -18.28
CA VAL A 234 -9.14 -4.68 -16.93
C VAL A 234 -10.58 -4.63 -16.40
N ILE A 235 -11.32 -3.54 -16.64
CA ILE A 235 -12.75 -3.43 -16.25
C ILE A 235 -13.58 -4.54 -16.92
N ASN A 236 -13.45 -4.72 -18.24
CA ASN A 236 -14.18 -5.76 -18.96
C ASN A 236 -13.80 -7.16 -18.48
N TRP A 237 -12.52 -7.37 -18.17
CA TRP A 237 -12.06 -8.65 -17.62
C TRP A 237 -12.65 -8.89 -16.22
N CYS A 238 -12.63 -7.91 -15.33
CA CYS A 238 -13.21 -7.98 -13.99
C CYS A 238 -14.71 -8.27 -14.04
N THR A 239 -15.45 -7.55 -14.89
CA THR A 239 -16.89 -7.76 -15.10
C THR A 239 -17.18 -9.19 -15.53
N LYS A 240 -16.48 -9.69 -16.55
CA LYS A 240 -16.66 -11.05 -17.08
C LYS A 240 -16.32 -12.13 -16.05
N ASN A 241 -15.32 -11.90 -15.21
CA ASN A 241 -14.81 -12.89 -14.26
C ASN A 241 -15.32 -12.67 -12.83
N MET A 242 -16.16 -11.66 -12.59
CA MET A 242 -16.78 -11.35 -11.29
C MET A 242 -15.76 -11.05 -10.20
N TYR A 243 -14.75 -10.22 -10.51
CA TYR A 243 -13.82 -9.63 -9.55
C TYR A 243 -14.09 -8.14 -9.36
N ASN A 244 -13.70 -7.60 -8.21
CA ASN A 244 -13.76 -6.16 -8.00
C ASN A 244 -12.66 -5.47 -8.81
N PHE A 245 -12.98 -4.29 -9.34
CA PHE A 245 -12.05 -3.39 -9.98
C PHE A 245 -11.77 -2.21 -9.05
N THR A 246 -10.52 -1.76 -8.99
CA THR A 246 -10.17 -0.47 -8.41
C THR A 246 -9.33 0.32 -9.39
N GLY A 247 -9.66 1.61 -9.50
CA GLY A 247 -8.86 2.56 -10.27
C GLY A 247 -7.66 3.07 -9.48
N ARG A 248 -7.03 4.08 -10.06
CA ARG A 248 -6.01 4.96 -9.45
C ARG A 248 -6.42 6.39 -9.74
N GLU A 249 -7.48 6.83 -9.06
CA GLU A 249 -8.18 8.08 -9.38
C GLU A 249 -7.29 9.31 -9.23
N HIS A 250 -6.35 9.30 -8.28
CA HIS A 250 -5.34 10.36 -8.14
C HIS A 250 -4.47 10.50 -9.40
N ILE A 251 -4.04 9.39 -10.02
CA ILE A 251 -3.26 9.45 -11.26
C ILE A 251 -4.15 9.89 -12.44
N ILE A 252 -5.40 9.43 -12.49
CA ILE A 252 -6.33 9.87 -13.54
C ILE A 252 -6.60 11.37 -13.44
N ALA A 253 -6.75 11.91 -12.22
CA ALA A 253 -7.05 13.32 -12.00
C ALA A 253 -5.81 14.23 -12.11
N PHE A 254 -4.70 13.82 -11.52
CA PHE A 254 -3.54 14.69 -11.26
C PHE A 254 -2.23 14.22 -11.93
N ASP A 255 -2.28 13.09 -12.66
CA ASP A 255 -1.13 12.45 -13.32
C ASP A 255 -0.04 12.08 -12.30
N ILE A 256 1.19 12.52 -12.51
CA ILE A 256 2.35 12.20 -11.65
C ILE A 256 2.52 13.14 -10.45
N ALA A 257 1.54 14.00 -10.16
CA ALA A 257 1.61 14.91 -9.01
C ALA A 257 1.62 14.14 -7.69
N ARG A 258 2.31 14.71 -6.69
CA ARG A 258 2.38 14.20 -5.31
C ARG A 258 1.52 15.05 -4.38
N GLU A 259 1.07 14.47 -3.28
CA GLU A 259 0.30 15.15 -2.21
C GLU A 259 -1.02 15.79 -2.74
N VAL A 260 -1.77 15.03 -3.57
CA VAL A 260 -3.02 15.47 -4.23
C VAL A 260 -4.22 14.58 -3.92
#